data_bdc10f1103659f344ffebce3889dfdff
#
_entry.id   bdc10f1103659f344ffebce3889dfdff
#
_cell.length_a   1.000
_cell.length_b   1.000
_cell.length_c   1.000
_cell.angle_alpha   90.00
_cell.angle_beta   90.00
_cell.angle_gamma   90.00
#
_symmetry.space_group_name_H-M   'P 1'
#
loop_
_entity.id
_entity.type
_entity.pdbx_description
1 polymer ?
#
loop_
_entity_poly.entity_id
_entity_poly.type
_entity_poly.pdbx_seq_one_letter_code
_entity_poly.pdbx_strand_id
1 'polypeptide(L)'
;QHPIPRRQRQMCIRDRYMIPKAIIETITLPDGREITLETGKLAKQADGSVVVKCGGTMLLATIVSSKEAKEGIDFLPLTVDYREKFAANGRVPGGFLKREGRPSDNEILTMRLIDRVLRPLFPKDYHAEIQLMIQMISYDPEVEATSLTGLAASAAIAVSDIPFDLSL
;
A
#
# COMPACT_ATOMS: atom_id res chain seq x y z
N GLN A 1 8.13 -25.26 -26.60
CA GLN A 1 7.63 -25.07 -25.25
C GLN A 1 8.79 -25.35 -24.29
N HIS A 2 9.35 -24.30 -23.65
CA HIS A 2 10.35 -24.49 -22.61
C HIS A 2 9.69 -25.11 -21.37
N PRO A 3 10.17 -26.26 -20.89
CA PRO A 3 9.62 -26.85 -19.68
C PRO A 3 9.92 -25.96 -18.48
N ILE A 4 8.87 -25.52 -17.79
CA ILE A 4 8.99 -24.76 -16.54
C ILE A 4 9.77 -25.60 -15.53
N PRO A 5 10.87 -25.06 -14.92
CA PRO A 5 11.67 -25.79 -13.96
C PRO A 5 10.81 -26.37 -12.81
N ARG A 6 11.11 -27.59 -12.37
CA ARG A 6 10.36 -28.30 -11.32
C ARG A 6 10.13 -27.48 -10.05
N ARG A 7 11.10 -26.62 -9.66
CA ARG A 7 10.99 -25.72 -8.50
C ARG A 7 9.89 -24.68 -8.65
N GLN A 8 9.75 -24.05 -9.83
CA GLN A 8 8.69 -23.09 -10.10
C GLN A 8 7.32 -23.75 -10.13
N ARG A 9 7.24 -25.00 -10.65
CA ARG A 9 6.00 -25.77 -10.66
C ARG A 9 5.55 -26.15 -9.25
N GLN A 10 6.48 -26.48 -8.34
CA GLN A 10 6.16 -26.80 -6.93
C GLN A 10 5.74 -25.55 -6.14
N MET A 11 6.34 -24.38 -6.39
CA MET A 11 5.91 -23.12 -5.80
C MET A 11 4.48 -22.75 -6.21
N CYS A 12 4.15 -22.84 -7.50
CA CYS A 12 2.81 -22.57 -8.01
C CYS A 12 1.74 -23.53 -7.47
N ILE A 13 2.12 -24.79 -7.19
CA ILE A 13 1.21 -25.81 -6.62
C ILE A 13 0.99 -25.54 -5.13
N ARG A 14 2.03 -25.20 -4.37
CA ARG A 14 1.92 -24.88 -2.94
C ARG A 14 1.00 -23.68 -2.70
N ASP A 15 1.15 -22.62 -3.49
CA ASP A 15 0.33 -21.43 -3.37
C ASP A 15 -1.13 -21.66 -3.78
N ARG A 16 -1.40 -22.66 -4.63
CA ARG A 16 -2.75 -22.99 -5.07
C ARG A 16 -3.60 -23.68 -3.99
N TYR A 17 -2.96 -24.36 -3.03
CA TYR A 17 -3.66 -25.06 -1.93
C TYR A 17 -3.77 -24.23 -0.64
N MET A 18 -3.01 -23.16 -0.52
CA MET A 18 -3.12 -22.23 0.60
C MET A 18 -3.87 -20.97 0.15
N ILE A 19 -5.19 -21.05 0.13
CA ILE A 19 -6.01 -19.83 0.06
C ILE A 19 -5.77 -19.10 1.37
N PRO A 20 -5.10 -17.94 1.36
CA PRO A 20 -4.86 -17.20 2.59
C PRO A 20 -6.19 -16.77 3.16
N LYS A 21 -6.41 -17.05 4.44
CA LYS A 21 -7.53 -16.45 5.15
C LYS A 21 -7.21 -14.98 5.34
N ALA A 22 -8.00 -14.12 4.72
CA ALA A 22 -7.94 -12.70 5.00
C ALA A 22 -8.44 -12.44 6.43
N ILE A 23 -7.76 -11.54 7.13
CA ILE A 23 -8.27 -10.95 8.38
C ILE A 23 -8.98 -9.68 7.95
N ILE A 24 -10.23 -9.54 8.35
CA ILE A 24 -11.10 -8.43 7.95
C ILE A 24 -11.65 -7.77 9.19
N GLU A 25 -11.44 -6.46 9.29
CA GLU A 25 -12.01 -5.60 10.32
C GLU A 25 -12.84 -4.50 9.65
N THR A 26 -13.98 -4.18 10.25
CA THR A 26 -14.89 -3.16 9.73
C THR A 26 -15.14 -2.09 10.78
N ILE A 27 -14.98 -0.84 10.36
CA ILE A 27 -15.22 0.35 11.17
C ILE A 27 -16.44 1.06 10.61
N THR A 28 -17.47 1.23 11.40
CA THR A 28 -18.66 2.01 11.03
C THR A 28 -18.48 3.45 11.45
N LEU A 29 -18.56 4.37 10.49
CA LEU A 29 -18.50 5.81 10.73
C LEU A 29 -19.85 6.32 11.29
N PRO A 30 -19.87 7.48 11.98
CA PRO A 30 -21.10 8.06 12.52
C PRO A 30 -22.16 8.40 11.45
N ASP A 31 -21.74 8.57 10.20
CA ASP A 31 -22.60 8.83 9.04
C ASP A 31 -23.18 7.55 8.40
N GLY A 32 -22.88 6.38 8.98
CA GLY A 32 -23.36 5.08 8.51
C GLY A 32 -22.50 4.44 7.41
N ARG A 33 -21.43 5.11 6.93
CA ARG A 33 -20.49 4.49 5.99
C ARG A 33 -19.60 3.48 6.72
N GLU A 34 -19.26 2.41 6.02
CA GLU A 34 -18.37 1.37 6.52
C GLU A 34 -17.02 1.44 5.84
N ILE A 35 -15.95 1.42 6.64
CA ILE A 35 -14.58 1.25 6.17
C ILE A 35 -14.14 -0.17 6.55
N THR A 36 -13.77 -0.95 5.55
CA THR A 36 -13.27 -2.31 5.75
C THR A 36 -11.75 -2.34 5.53
N LEU A 37 -11.04 -2.90 6.50
CA LEU A 37 -9.59 -3.17 6.44
C LEU A 37 -9.39 -4.67 6.25
N GLU A 38 -8.71 -5.06 5.19
CA GLU A 38 -8.42 -6.47 4.85
C GLU A 38 -6.92 -6.69 4.74
N THR A 39 -6.37 -7.66 5.48
CA THR A 39 -4.95 -8.02 5.41
C THR A 39 -4.74 -9.52 5.18
N GLY A 40 -3.53 -9.91 4.75
CA GLY A 40 -3.12 -11.30 4.59
C GLY A 40 -3.49 -11.96 3.26
N LYS A 41 -4.23 -11.29 2.36
CA LYS A 41 -4.66 -11.84 1.07
C LYS A 41 -3.78 -11.42 -0.10
N LEU A 42 -3.48 -10.14 -0.20
CA LEU A 42 -2.70 -9.55 -1.29
C LEU A 42 -1.30 -9.18 -0.80
N ALA A 43 -0.36 -9.04 -1.74
CA ALA A 43 1.01 -8.56 -1.52
C ALA A 43 1.76 -9.25 -0.37
N LYS A 44 1.70 -10.58 -0.30
CA LYS A 44 2.31 -11.41 0.77
C LYS A 44 3.83 -11.31 0.91
N GLN A 45 4.51 -10.70 -0.04
CA GLN A 45 5.97 -10.52 -0.02
C GLN A 45 6.36 -9.18 0.61
N ALA A 46 5.39 -8.30 0.85
CA ALA A 46 5.61 -7.07 1.59
C ALA A 46 5.64 -7.35 3.09
N ASP A 47 6.38 -6.55 3.86
CA ASP A 47 6.43 -6.65 5.32
C ASP A 47 5.08 -6.31 5.95
N GLY A 48 4.34 -5.37 5.35
CA GLY A 48 2.94 -5.08 5.69
C GLY A 48 2.10 -4.83 4.43
N SER A 49 0.87 -5.33 4.42
CA SER A 49 -0.08 -5.07 3.33
C SER A 49 -1.50 -5.01 3.83
N VAL A 50 -2.22 -3.96 3.44
CA VAL A 50 -3.63 -3.75 3.80
C VAL A 50 -4.41 -3.26 2.59
N VAL A 51 -5.61 -3.80 2.42
CA VAL A 51 -6.62 -3.26 1.49
C VAL A 51 -7.64 -2.50 2.31
N VAL A 52 -7.84 -1.24 1.99
CA VAL A 52 -8.87 -0.39 2.58
C VAL A 52 -9.99 -0.21 1.58
N LYS A 53 -11.21 -0.44 2.01
CA LYS A 53 -12.42 -0.28 1.22
C LYS A 53 -13.39 0.67 1.90
N CYS A 54 -13.97 1.57 1.14
CA CYS A 54 -15.11 2.39 1.56
C CYS A 54 -16.01 2.60 0.35
N GLY A 55 -17.25 2.15 0.43
CA GLY A 55 -18.12 2.11 -0.75
C GLY A 55 -17.49 1.30 -1.88
N GLY A 56 -17.45 1.83 -3.08
CA GLY A 56 -16.79 1.24 -4.25
C GLY A 56 -15.29 1.57 -4.37
N THR A 57 -14.76 2.48 -3.53
CA THR A 57 -13.33 2.84 -3.55
C THR A 57 -12.49 1.81 -2.79
N MET A 58 -11.42 1.35 -3.41
CA MET A 58 -10.47 0.39 -2.84
C MET A 58 -9.02 0.85 -3.03
N LEU A 59 -8.27 0.87 -1.94
CA LEU A 59 -6.84 1.17 -1.91
C LEU A 59 -6.05 -0.05 -1.42
N LEU A 60 -4.95 -0.37 -2.09
CA LEU A 60 -3.95 -1.32 -1.59
C LEU A 60 -2.74 -0.54 -1.11
N ALA A 61 -2.46 -0.61 0.18
CA ALA A 61 -1.24 -0.09 0.79
C ALA A 61 -0.28 -1.24 1.09
N THR A 62 0.97 -1.08 0.71
CA THR A 62 2.05 -2.03 0.98
C THR A 62 3.26 -1.29 1.50
N ILE A 63 3.91 -1.86 2.50
CA ILE A 63 5.15 -1.33 3.07
C ILE A 63 6.23 -2.40 3.07
N VAL A 64 7.44 -1.98 2.73
CA VAL A 64 8.64 -2.82 2.74
C VAL A 64 9.77 -2.01 3.36
N SER A 65 10.53 -2.65 4.24
CA SER A 65 11.76 -2.10 4.81
C SER A 65 12.97 -2.91 4.40
N SER A 66 14.11 -2.26 4.19
CA SER A 66 15.37 -2.95 4.01
C SER A 66 15.79 -3.57 5.35
N LYS A 67 16.44 -4.75 5.32
CA LYS A 67 16.91 -5.44 6.53
C LYS A 67 18.10 -4.75 7.16
N GLU A 68 18.86 -3.99 6.41
CA GLU A 68 20.10 -3.34 6.83
C GLU A 68 20.04 -1.86 6.45
N ALA A 69 20.51 -1.01 7.37
CA ALA A 69 20.74 0.40 7.09
C ALA A 69 21.99 0.55 6.22
N LYS A 70 21.95 1.46 5.25
CA LYS A 70 23.14 1.81 4.45
C LYS A 70 24.10 2.61 5.31
N GLU A 71 25.39 2.28 5.27
CA GLU A 71 26.44 3.03 5.97
C GLU A 71 26.48 4.50 5.53
N GLY A 72 26.62 5.40 6.49
CA GLY A 72 26.76 6.85 6.26
C GLY A 72 25.46 7.60 6.05
N ILE A 73 24.30 7.02 6.38
CA ILE A 73 23.01 7.69 6.32
C ILE A 73 22.57 8.09 7.73
N ASP A 74 22.43 9.41 7.97
CA ASP A 74 22.03 9.99 9.27
C ASP A 74 20.53 10.38 9.31
N PHE A 75 19.75 9.95 8.32
CA PHE A 75 18.32 10.26 8.23
C PHE A 75 17.52 9.02 7.84
N LEU A 76 16.21 9.06 8.07
CA LEU A 76 15.27 8.04 7.65
C LEU A 76 14.98 8.17 6.14
N PRO A 77 15.43 7.21 5.29
CA PRO A 77 15.07 7.19 3.87
C PRO A 77 13.66 6.60 3.68
N LEU A 78 12.64 7.45 3.87
CA LEU A 78 11.24 7.10 3.64
C LEU A 78 10.82 7.55 2.24
N THR A 79 10.37 6.60 1.44
CA THR A 79 9.79 6.86 0.12
C THR A 79 8.30 6.50 0.16
N VAL A 80 7.45 7.49 -0.15
CA VAL A 80 6.00 7.29 -0.26
C VAL A 80 5.60 7.45 -1.72
N ASP A 81 4.94 6.46 -2.28
CA ASP A 81 4.37 6.50 -3.63
C ASP A 81 2.85 6.25 -3.57
N TYR A 82 2.08 7.21 -4.09
CA TYR A 82 0.63 7.10 -4.25
C TYR A 82 0.25 7.19 -5.72
N ARG A 83 -0.56 6.25 -6.19
CA ARG A 83 -0.96 6.18 -7.59
C ARG A 83 -2.45 5.93 -7.77
N GLU A 84 -3.07 6.81 -8.54
CA GLU A 84 -4.44 6.66 -9.05
C GLU A 84 -4.37 6.13 -10.47
N LYS A 85 -4.50 4.81 -10.61
CA LYS A 85 -4.41 4.18 -11.93
C LYS A 85 -5.70 4.39 -12.73
N PHE A 86 -5.57 4.72 -14.01
CA PHE A 86 -6.71 4.81 -14.93
C PHE A 86 -7.56 3.53 -14.96
N ALA A 87 -6.92 2.38 -14.79
CA ALA A 87 -7.59 1.08 -14.73
C ALA A 87 -8.59 0.97 -13.57
N ALA A 88 -8.36 1.65 -12.44
CA ALA A 88 -9.28 1.67 -11.31
C ALA A 88 -10.64 2.32 -11.65
N ASN A 89 -10.63 3.22 -12.62
CA ASN A 89 -11.82 3.90 -13.15
C ASN A 89 -12.33 3.25 -14.47
N GLY A 90 -11.87 2.04 -14.80
CA GLY A 90 -12.25 1.35 -16.04
C GLY A 90 -11.78 2.04 -17.32
N ARG A 91 -10.80 2.94 -17.24
CA ARG A 91 -10.30 3.73 -18.37
C ARG A 91 -8.89 3.30 -18.76
N VAL A 92 -8.55 3.54 -20.02
CA VAL A 92 -7.19 3.39 -20.55
C VAL A 92 -6.55 4.78 -20.57
N PRO A 93 -5.25 4.92 -20.20
CA PRO A 93 -4.56 6.21 -20.30
C PRO A 93 -4.70 6.83 -21.69
N GLY A 94 -5.03 8.13 -21.72
CA GLY A 94 -5.08 8.92 -22.95
C GLY A 94 -3.67 9.20 -23.47
N GLY A 95 -3.37 9.31 -24.62
CA GLY A 95 -2.07 9.62 -25.21
C GLY A 95 -1.56 8.54 -26.15
N PHE A 96 -0.55 8.89 -26.93
CA PHE A 96 -0.06 8.05 -28.02
C PHE A 96 0.44 6.69 -27.52
N LEU A 97 1.19 6.68 -26.41
CA LEU A 97 1.79 5.47 -25.85
C LEU A 97 0.82 4.64 -24.99
N LYS A 98 -0.36 5.15 -24.69
CA LYS A 98 -1.34 4.53 -23.79
C LYS A 98 -0.75 3.97 -22.50
N ARG A 99 0.19 4.72 -21.92
CA ARG A 99 0.86 4.42 -20.66
C ARG A 99 0.50 5.47 -19.62
N GLU A 100 0.51 5.06 -18.36
CA GLU A 100 0.41 5.98 -17.24
C GLU A 100 1.66 6.87 -17.25
N GLY A 101 1.45 8.18 -17.13
CA GLY A 101 2.50 9.17 -17.15
C GLY A 101 3.10 9.44 -15.78
N ARG A 102 3.58 10.67 -15.60
CA ARG A 102 4.03 11.16 -14.30
C ARG A 102 2.84 11.29 -13.34
N PRO A 103 3.07 11.23 -12.01
CA PRO A 103 2.04 11.52 -11.03
C PRO A 103 1.40 12.89 -11.29
N SER A 104 0.10 13.00 -11.03
CA SER A 104 -0.60 14.27 -11.00
C SER A 104 -0.16 15.13 -9.81
N ASP A 105 -0.44 16.42 -9.85
CA ASP A 105 -0.13 17.32 -8.73
C ASP A 105 -0.85 16.90 -7.44
N ASN A 106 -2.08 16.39 -7.54
CA ASN A 106 -2.83 15.86 -6.40
C ASN A 106 -2.17 14.61 -5.80
N GLU A 107 -1.72 13.68 -6.64
CA GLU A 107 -0.98 12.51 -6.17
C GLU A 107 0.31 12.92 -5.44
N ILE A 108 1.06 13.88 -5.99
CA ILE A 108 2.30 14.41 -5.37
C ILE A 108 2.00 15.07 -4.02
N LEU A 109 0.95 15.90 -3.94
CA LEU A 109 0.56 16.55 -2.69
C LEU A 109 0.16 15.52 -1.63
N THR A 110 -0.60 14.49 -2.01
CA THR A 110 -1.00 13.39 -1.13
C THR A 110 0.21 12.61 -0.62
N MET A 111 1.17 12.26 -1.48
CA MET A 111 2.42 11.61 -1.08
C MET A 111 3.18 12.44 -0.03
N ARG A 112 3.31 13.75 -0.28
CA ARG A 112 4.02 14.67 0.64
C ARG A 112 3.29 14.82 1.98
N LEU A 113 1.96 14.83 1.97
CA LEU A 113 1.15 14.89 3.18
C LEU A 113 1.37 13.64 4.03
N ILE A 114 1.32 12.46 3.41
CA ILE A 114 1.53 11.17 4.08
C ILE A 114 2.95 11.11 4.66
N ASP A 115 3.98 11.44 3.86
CA ASP A 115 5.37 11.47 4.33
C ASP A 115 5.54 12.40 5.53
N ARG A 116 4.95 13.58 5.49
CA ARG A 116 5.05 14.56 6.58
C ARG A 116 4.39 14.10 7.87
N VAL A 117 3.28 13.36 7.77
CA VAL A 117 2.56 12.83 8.94
C VAL A 117 3.27 11.62 9.52
N LEU A 118 3.76 10.72 8.68
CA LEU A 118 4.34 9.45 9.13
C LEU A 118 5.79 9.58 9.62
N ARG A 119 6.59 10.43 9.00
CA ARG A 119 8.03 10.55 9.29
C ARG A 119 8.35 10.80 10.76
N PRO A 120 7.65 11.69 11.50
CA PRO A 120 7.94 11.91 12.91
C PRO A 120 7.57 10.76 13.85
N LEU A 121 6.76 9.80 13.37
CA LEU A 121 6.31 8.64 14.16
C LEU A 121 7.30 7.48 14.16
N PHE A 122 8.32 7.53 13.30
CA PHE A 122 9.40 6.55 13.30
C PHE A 122 10.47 6.91 14.33
N PRO A 123 11.10 5.92 14.97
CA PRO A 123 12.22 6.17 15.89
C PRO A 123 13.36 6.92 15.19
N LYS A 124 13.99 7.86 15.90
CA LYS A 124 15.09 8.67 15.35
C LYS A 124 16.31 7.84 14.94
N ASP A 125 16.49 6.70 15.59
CA ASP A 125 17.62 5.79 15.35
C ASP A 125 17.35 4.77 14.23
N TYR A 126 16.18 4.88 13.56
CA TYR A 126 15.83 3.98 12.47
C TYR A 126 16.29 4.55 11.13
N HIS A 127 17.31 3.92 10.53
CA HIS A 127 17.96 4.38 9.28
C HIS A 127 17.78 3.40 8.10
N ALA A 128 16.98 2.35 8.27
CA ALA A 128 16.67 1.43 7.17
C ALA A 128 15.76 2.10 6.13
N GLU A 129 15.97 1.79 4.86
CA GLU A 129 15.15 2.32 3.77
C GLU A 129 13.74 1.75 3.83
N ILE A 130 12.74 2.61 3.87
CA ILE A 130 11.33 2.25 3.87
C ILE A 130 10.67 2.69 2.56
N GLN A 131 9.95 1.78 1.94
CA GLN A 131 9.12 2.07 0.77
C GLN A 131 7.65 1.79 1.10
N LEU A 132 6.84 2.83 1.08
CA LEU A 132 5.39 2.77 1.24
C LEU A 132 4.74 3.03 -0.11
N MET A 133 4.02 2.04 -0.63
CA MET A 133 3.29 2.16 -1.90
C MET A 133 1.79 2.04 -1.65
N ILE A 134 1.04 3.02 -2.13
CA ILE A 134 -0.42 3.04 -2.05
C ILE A 134 -0.96 3.12 -3.47
N GLN A 135 -1.80 2.16 -3.85
CA GLN A 135 -2.38 2.08 -5.19
C GLN A 135 -3.89 2.03 -5.11
N MET A 136 -4.54 2.87 -5.88
CA MET A 136 -5.98 2.79 -6.09
C MET A 136 -6.31 1.62 -7.03
N ILE A 137 -7.10 0.66 -6.55
CA ILE A 137 -7.53 -0.53 -7.30
C ILE A 137 -8.90 -0.32 -7.92
N SER A 138 -9.80 0.33 -7.18
CA SER A 138 -11.15 0.66 -7.62
C SER A 138 -11.50 2.07 -7.19
N TYR A 139 -12.32 2.75 -7.96
CA TYR A 139 -12.71 4.13 -7.75
C TYR A 139 -14.23 4.27 -7.72
N ASP A 140 -14.71 5.00 -6.73
CA ASP A 140 -16.11 5.41 -6.59
C ASP A 140 -16.15 6.94 -6.48
N PRO A 141 -16.89 7.63 -7.34
CA PRO A 141 -16.99 9.09 -7.29
C PRO A 141 -17.55 9.67 -5.99
N GLU A 142 -18.31 8.87 -5.22
CA GLU A 142 -18.89 9.31 -3.95
C GLU A 142 -17.88 9.28 -2.79
N VAL A 143 -16.77 8.55 -2.96
CA VAL A 143 -15.74 8.38 -1.91
C VAL A 143 -14.38 8.78 -2.46
N GLU A 144 -13.88 9.92 -2.02
CA GLU A 144 -12.58 10.41 -2.44
C GLU A 144 -11.45 9.51 -1.90
N ALA A 145 -10.66 8.95 -2.81
CA ALA A 145 -9.59 8.01 -2.49
C ALA A 145 -8.51 8.65 -1.60
N THR A 146 -8.19 9.92 -1.81
CA THR A 146 -7.16 10.66 -1.06
C THR A 146 -7.46 10.71 0.44
N SER A 147 -8.74 10.76 0.83
CA SER A 147 -9.15 10.78 2.24
C SER A 147 -8.81 9.48 2.98
N LEU A 148 -8.74 8.35 2.27
CA LEU A 148 -8.45 7.03 2.84
C LEU A 148 -6.96 6.69 2.85
N THR A 149 -6.12 7.46 2.16
CA THR A 149 -4.69 7.13 1.99
C THR A 149 -3.92 7.14 3.29
N GLY A 150 -4.19 8.10 4.18
CA GLY A 150 -3.57 8.18 5.50
C GLY A 150 -3.90 6.97 6.37
N LEU A 151 -5.18 6.56 6.38
CA LEU A 151 -5.62 5.36 7.08
C LEU A 151 -4.97 4.09 6.49
N ALA A 152 -4.93 3.99 5.17
CA ALA A 152 -4.31 2.86 4.49
C ALA A 152 -2.81 2.74 4.81
N ALA A 153 -2.10 3.88 4.81
CA ALA A 153 -0.69 3.96 5.16
C ALA A 153 -0.43 3.52 6.61
N SER A 154 -1.14 4.09 7.57
CA SER A 154 -0.99 3.76 8.98
C SER A 154 -1.35 2.30 9.28
N ALA A 155 -2.42 1.78 8.67
CA ALA A 155 -2.80 0.39 8.81
C ALA A 155 -1.75 -0.58 8.24
N ALA A 156 -1.13 -0.26 7.08
CA ALA A 156 -0.07 -1.07 6.51
C ALA A 156 1.18 -1.13 7.42
N ILE A 157 1.53 -0.01 8.05
CA ILE A 157 2.64 0.04 9.02
C ILE A 157 2.27 -0.77 10.27
N ALA A 158 1.06 -0.60 10.80
CA ALA A 158 0.62 -1.29 12.02
C ALA A 158 0.59 -2.83 11.89
N VAL A 159 0.41 -3.35 10.67
CA VAL A 159 0.44 -4.79 10.38
C VAL A 159 1.87 -5.29 10.11
N SER A 160 2.84 -4.40 9.89
CA SER A 160 4.24 -4.74 9.64
C SER A 160 5.04 -4.90 10.93
N ASP A 161 6.22 -5.53 10.81
CA ASP A 161 7.19 -5.65 11.91
C ASP A 161 8.08 -4.41 12.06
N ILE A 162 7.79 -3.33 11.32
CA ILE A 162 8.59 -2.11 11.33
C ILE A 162 8.31 -1.34 12.64
N PRO A 163 9.34 -0.90 13.37
CA PRO A 163 9.16 -0.15 14.60
C PRO A 163 8.48 1.19 14.32
N PHE A 164 7.32 1.39 14.95
CA PHE A 164 6.48 2.55 14.76
C PHE A 164 5.86 2.96 16.10
N ASP A 165 5.96 4.22 16.47
CA ASP A 165 5.39 4.70 17.71
C ASP A 165 3.91 5.08 17.52
N LEU A 166 3.04 4.25 18.09
CA LEU A 166 1.59 4.45 18.10
C LEU A 166 1.10 5.28 19.30
N SER A 167 2.01 5.82 20.11
CA SER A 167 1.68 6.48 21.39
C SER A 167 1.26 7.95 21.25
N LEU A 168 0.89 8.40 20.04
CA LEU A 168 0.38 9.77 19.81
C LEU A 168 -1.13 9.80 19.68
#